data_5467bf289883bbdd964ab63f67955fb6
#
_entry.id   5467bf289883bbdd964ab63f67955fb6
#
_cell.length_a   1.000
_cell.length_b   1.000
_cell.length_c   1.000
_cell.angle_alpha   90.00
_cell.angle_beta   90.00
_cell.angle_gamma   90.00
#
_symmetry.space_group_name_H-M   'P 1'
#
loop_
_entity.id
_entity.type
_entity.pdbx_description
1 polymer ?
#
loop_
_entity_poly.entity_id
_entity_poly.type
_entity_poly.pdbx_seq_one_letter_code
_entity_poly.pdbx_strand_id
1 'polypeptide(L)' 'MSLSDRLNQIIKEKNITKREFANLVGISENYLYILTSNSRPGTNQNKTISPMLAKLISMEFGYDANWILHGEQK' A
#
# COMPACT_ATOMS: atom_id res chain seq x y z
N MET A 1 10.62 4.24 5.52
CA MET A 1 9.90 3.42 4.56
C MET A 1 8.81 4.23 3.91
N SER A 2 8.76 4.23 2.59
CA SER A 2 7.72 4.95 1.88
C SER A 2 6.44 4.10 1.85
N LEU A 3 5.34 4.74 1.43
CA LEU A 3 4.09 4.01 1.25
C LEU A 3 4.26 2.88 0.25
N SER A 4 4.97 3.12 -0.85
CA SER A 4 5.18 2.07 -1.85
C SER A 4 5.95 0.90 -1.25
N ASP A 5 6.93 1.18 -0.40
CA ASP A 5 7.67 0.11 0.27
C ASP A 5 6.77 -0.72 1.18
N ARG A 6 5.92 -0.04 1.92
CA ARG A 6 5.01 -0.74 2.84
C ARG A 6 4.03 -1.62 2.08
N LEU A 7 3.45 -1.09 1.00
CA LEU A 7 2.51 -1.88 0.21
C LEU A 7 3.19 -3.06 -0.46
N ASN A 8 4.38 -2.84 -0.99
CA ASN A 8 5.15 -3.94 -1.59
C ASN A 8 5.52 -4.99 -0.55
N GLN A 9 5.80 -4.56 0.68
CA GLN A 9 6.10 -5.49 1.76
C GLN A 9 4.89 -6.39 2.04
N ILE A 10 3.69 -5.81 2.09
CA ILE A 10 2.47 -6.59 2.32
C ILE A 10 2.29 -7.62 1.21
N ILE A 11 2.45 -7.18 -0.03
CA ILE A 11 2.29 -8.06 -1.18
C ILE A 11 3.26 -9.22 -1.11
N LYS A 12 4.50 -8.92 -0.76
CA LYS A 12 5.54 -9.94 -0.66
C LYS A 12 5.26 -10.91 0.49
N GLU A 13 4.89 -10.38 1.65
CA GLU A 13 4.67 -11.22 2.83
C GLU A 13 3.46 -12.13 2.65
N LYS A 14 2.45 -11.65 1.94
CA LYS A 14 1.25 -12.46 1.69
C LYS A 14 1.42 -13.35 0.46
N ASN A 15 2.51 -13.20 -0.26
CA ASN A 15 2.82 -14.02 -1.42
C ASN A 15 1.69 -13.96 -2.46
N ILE A 16 1.25 -12.76 -2.75
CA ILE A 16 0.19 -12.52 -3.73
C ILE A 16 0.72 -11.56 -4.80
N THR A 17 -0.03 -11.46 -5.88
CA THR A 17 0.30 -10.51 -6.94
C THR A 17 -0.36 -9.17 -6.66
N LYS A 18 0.11 -8.13 -7.35
CA LYS A 18 -0.54 -6.82 -7.25
C LYS A 18 -1.98 -6.89 -7.70
N ARG A 19 -2.25 -7.69 -8.72
CA ARG A 19 -3.60 -7.87 -9.20
C ARG A 19 -4.51 -8.44 -8.12
N GLU A 20 -4.01 -9.45 -7.42
CA GLU A 20 -4.77 -10.06 -6.34
C GLU A 20 -5.01 -9.07 -5.21
N PHE A 21 -3.97 -8.32 -4.85
CA PHE A 21 -4.09 -7.31 -3.83
C PHE A 21 -5.19 -6.30 -4.20
N ALA A 22 -5.13 -5.79 -5.43
CA ALA A 22 -6.10 -4.80 -5.89
C ALA A 22 -7.52 -5.36 -5.86
N ASN A 23 -7.70 -6.60 -6.29
CA ASN A 23 -9.01 -7.23 -6.27
C ASN A 23 -9.54 -7.38 -4.86
N LEU A 24 -8.67 -7.77 -3.94
CA LEU A 24 -9.10 -8.02 -2.56
C LEU A 24 -9.53 -6.74 -1.85
N VAL A 25 -8.88 -5.63 -2.14
CA VAL A 25 -9.24 -4.38 -1.47
C VAL A 25 -10.15 -3.50 -2.30
N GLY A 26 -10.47 -3.91 -3.54
CA GLY A 26 -11.46 -3.20 -4.35
C GLY A 26 -10.94 -1.98 -5.08
N ILE A 27 -9.67 -1.96 -5.43
CA ILE A 27 -9.10 -0.87 -6.23
C ILE A 27 -8.65 -1.41 -7.57
N SER A 28 -8.39 -0.50 -8.52
CA SER A 28 -7.90 -0.92 -9.82
C SER A 28 -6.44 -1.32 -9.72
N GLU A 29 -6.04 -2.24 -10.56
CA GLU A 29 -4.64 -2.65 -10.63
C GLU A 29 -3.74 -1.48 -11.02
N ASN A 30 -4.21 -0.66 -11.94
CA ASN A 30 -3.46 0.50 -12.38
C ASN A 30 -3.19 1.48 -11.23
N TYR A 31 -4.20 1.71 -10.41
CA TYR A 31 -4.04 2.58 -9.25
C TYR A 31 -3.01 2.00 -8.30
N LEU A 32 -3.07 0.70 -8.06
CA LEU A 32 -2.10 0.04 -7.18
C LEU A 32 -0.69 0.15 -7.75
N TYR A 33 -0.53 0.01 -9.06
CA TYR A 33 0.79 0.19 -9.66
C TYR A 33 1.34 1.58 -9.40
N ILE A 34 0.48 2.59 -9.50
CA ILE A 34 0.90 3.96 -9.20
C ILE A 34 1.34 4.07 -7.74
N LEU A 35 0.59 3.46 -6.83
CA LEU A 35 0.91 3.53 -5.41
C LEU A 35 2.18 2.79 -5.04
N THR A 36 2.50 1.72 -5.76
CA THR A 36 3.64 0.87 -5.41
C THR A 36 4.87 1.13 -6.25
N SER A 37 4.79 2.01 -7.24
CA SER A 37 5.96 2.34 -8.04
C SER A 37 6.88 3.27 -7.26
N ASN A 38 8.19 3.09 -7.46
CA ASN A 38 9.16 3.94 -6.80
C ASN A 38 9.27 5.26 -7.53
N SER A 39 9.29 6.34 -6.78
CA SER A 39 9.49 7.66 -7.34
C SER A 39 10.95 7.80 -7.77
N ARG A 40 11.16 8.57 -8.82
CA ARG A 40 12.52 8.90 -9.19
C ARG A 40 13.13 9.80 -8.13
N PRO A 41 14.45 9.71 -7.93
CA PRO A 41 15.13 10.68 -7.07
C PRO A 41 14.83 12.08 -7.57
N GLY A 42 14.50 12.97 -6.66
CA GLY A 42 14.23 14.35 -7.00
C GLY A 42 12.78 14.66 -7.30
N THR A 43 11.96 13.67 -7.57
CA THR A 43 10.54 13.94 -7.68
C THR A 43 9.97 13.86 -6.28
N ASN A 44 9.46 14.93 -5.84
CA ASN A 44 9.00 15.03 -4.47
C ASN A 44 7.56 14.58 -4.37
N GLN A 45 7.34 13.33 -4.59
CA GLN A 45 6.00 12.78 -4.62
C GLN A 45 5.71 12.07 -3.32
N ASN A 46 4.93 12.69 -2.48
CA ASN A 46 4.44 12.06 -1.28
C ASN A 46 3.14 11.35 -1.61
N LYS A 47 3.27 10.08 -1.94
CA LYS A 47 2.09 9.28 -2.23
C LYS A 47 1.39 8.96 -0.95
N THR A 48 0.09 9.20 -0.93
CA THR A 48 -0.72 8.89 0.23
C THR A 48 -1.97 8.17 -0.23
N ILE A 49 -2.59 7.47 0.70
CA ILE A 49 -3.87 6.84 0.45
C ILE A 49 -4.85 7.35 1.47
N SER A 50 -6.14 7.19 1.18
CA SER A 50 -7.16 7.63 2.11
C SER A 50 -7.13 6.75 3.36
N PRO A 51 -7.53 7.29 4.51
CA PRO A 51 -7.63 6.47 5.72
C PRO A 51 -8.58 5.28 5.52
N MET A 52 -9.61 5.46 4.71
CA MET A 52 -10.54 4.36 4.46
C MET A 52 -9.86 3.22 3.73
N LEU A 53 -9.03 3.53 2.72
CA LEU A 53 -8.32 2.48 2.00
C LEU A 53 -7.31 1.78 2.92
N ALA A 54 -6.61 2.54 3.76
CA ALA A 54 -5.70 1.94 4.72
C ALA A 54 -6.44 0.99 5.65
N LYS A 55 -7.64 1.37 6.07
CA LYS A 55 -8.45 0.51 6.92
C LYS A 55 -8.86 -0.77 6.21
N LEU A 56 -9.23 -0.65 4.94
CA LEU A 56 -9.59 -1.83 4.15
C LEU A 56 -8.41 -2.79 4.03
N ILE A 57 -7.23 -2.27 3.77
CA ILE A 57 -6.02 -3.08 3.69
C ILE A 57 -5.74 -3.73 5.04
N SER A 58 -5.88 -2.96 6.11
CA SER A 58 -5.68 -3.45 7.46
C SER A 58 -6.61 -4.62 7.77
N MET A 59 -7.88 -4.48 7.42
CA MET A 59 -8.86 -5.52 7.68
C MET A 59 -8.63 -6.77 6.83
N GLU A 60 -8.22 -6.54 5.59
CA GLU A 60 -8.05 -7.66 4.67
C GLU A 60 -6.82 -8.50 5.00
N PHE A 61 -5.74 -7.84 5.39
CA PHE A 61 -4.45 -8.51 5.54
C PHE A 61 -3.94 -8.57 6.97
N GLY A 62 -4.59 -7.89 7.90
CA GLY A 62 -4.22 -7.96 9.31
C GLY A 62 -3.06 -7.04 9.70
N TYR A 63 -2.89 -5.94 9.02
CA TYR A 63 -1.85 -4.96 9.33
C TYR A 63 -2.46 -3.76 10.05
N ASP A 64 -1.61 -3.04 10.77
CA ASP A 64 -2.02 -1.82 11.45
C ASP A 64 -2.26 -0.70 10.44
N ALA A 65 -3.45 -0.11 10.46
CA ALA A 65 -3.78 0.96 9.52
C ALA A 65 -2.86 2.17 9.71
N ASN A 66 -2.46 2.48 10.93
CA ASN A 66 -1.52 3.58 11.17
C ASN A 66 -0.17 3.29 10.54
N TRP A 67 0.29 2.06 10.63
CA TRP A 67 1.53 1.69 9.98
C TRP A 67 1.41 1.85 8.47
N ILE A 68 0.28 1.44 7.89
CA ILE A 68 0.08 1.55 6.45
C ILE A 68 0.09 3.02 6.03
N LEU A 69 -0.60 3.86 6.78
CA LEU A 69 -0.72 5.28 6.44
C LEU A 69 0.56 6.06 6.69
N HIS A 70 1.17 5.84 7.83
CA HIS A 70 2.23 6.73 8.33
C HIS A 70 3.57 6.04 8.52
N GLY A 71 3.60 4.72 8.48
CA GLY A 71 4.82 3.98 8.68
C GLY A 71 5.23 3.85 10.13
N GLU A 72 4.33 4.15 11.05
CA GLU A 72 4.61 4.07 12.47
C GLU A 72 3.95 2.84 13.07
N GLN A 73 4.70 2.14 13.87
CA GLN A 73 4.18 1.02 14.65
C GLN A 73 4.27 1.33 16.11
N LYS A 74 3.23 0.98 16.78
CA LYS A 74 3.19 1.15 18.22
C LYS A 74 3.04 -0.16 18.91
#